data_6f484b97c532caeb75066163358b2d3e
#
_entry.id   6f484b97c532caeb75066163358b2d3e
#
_cell.length_a   1.000
_cell.length_b   1.000
_cell.length_c   1.000
_cell.angle_alpha   90.00
_cell.angle_beta   90.00
_cell.angle_gamma   90.00
#
_symmetry.space_group_name_H-M   'P 1'
#
loop_
_entity.id
_entity.type
_entity.pdbx_description
1 polymer ?
#
loop_
_entity_poly.entity_id
_entity_poly.type
_entity_poly.pdbx_seq_one_letter_code
_entity_poly.pdbx_strand_id
1 'polypeptide(L)'
;MSGIGKIALVTGAGSGVGRAATLALLREGYTVVLAGRRQDAMEETIGMAGNDAARTLAVSTDVTQPAAVDALFQMIRDKYGRLDVLFNNAGGNVPSTNFGDMTFEQWRHVVDVNLNGCFLVANAAFRMMRSQTPQGGRIINNGSISAHTPRPGSAAYTATKHAITGMTKSIALDGRAFDIACGQIDIGNAATPMTARMARGVPQPDGTMKVEPTMDADNVGKTIVYMAGLGADANALFVVVKASKMPFEGRG
;
A
#
# COMPACT_ATOMS: atom_id res chain seq x y z
N MET A 1 17.77 7.36 12.73
CA MET A 1 16.91 6.22 12.38
C MET A 1 15.62 6.29 13.21
N SER A 2 14.52 6.61 12.58
CA SER A 2 13.22 6.83 13.26
C SER A 2 12.50 5.54 13.66
N GLY A 3 12.97 4.40 13.17
CA GLY A 3 12.31 3.10 13.30
C GLY A 3 12.86 2.15 14.36
N ILE A 4 13.92 2.52 15.11
CA ILE A 4 14.52 1.62 16.08
C ILE A 4 13.49 1.21 17.14
N GLY A 5 13.30 -0.12 17.29
CA GLY A 5 12.34 -0.70 18.23
C GLY A 5 10.88 -0.65 17.77
N LYS A 6 10.59 -0.12 16.57
CA LYS A 6 9.23 -0.06 15.99
C LYS A 6 8.97 -1.20 15.03
N ILE A 7 7.73 -1.67 15.01
CA ILE A 7 7.25 -2.77 14.16
C ILE A 7 6.41 -2.19 13.03
N ALA A 8 6.78 -2.53 11.79
CA ALA A 8 6.02 -2.18 10.59
C ALA A 8 5.45 -3.44 9.93
N LEU A 9 4.24 -3.35 9.40
CA LEU A 9 3.62 -4.35 8.53
C LEU A 9 3.49 -3.77 7.12
N VAL A 10 3.97 -4.51 6.13
CA VAL A 10 3.80 -4.16 4.70
C VAL A 10 3.04 -5.28 4.01
N THR A 11 1.86 -4.99 3.48
CA THR A 11 1.12 -5.95 2.65
C THR A 11 1.53 -5.83 1.18
N GLY A 12 1.54 -6.96 0.47
CA GLY A 12 2.07 -7.00 -0.90
C GLY A 12 3.59 -6.76 -0.97
N ALA A 13 4.33 -7.16 0.06
CA ALA A 13 5.74 -6.84 0.28
C ALA A 13 6.73 -7.56 -0.67
N GLY A 14 6.29 -8.57 -1.41
CA GLY A 14 7.16 -9.39 -2.25
C GLY A 14 7.60 -8.73 -3.57
N SER A 15 7.06 -7.59 -3.97
CA SER A 15 7.43 -6.96 -5.24
C SER A 15 7.09 -5.47 -5.29
N GLY A 16 7.62 -4.77 -6.30
CA GLY A 16 7.25 -3.40 -6.65
C GLY A 16 7.33 -2.43 -5.48
N VAL A 17 6.27 -1.65 -5.29
CA VAL A 17 6.20 -0.61 -4.24
C VAL A 17 6.28 -1.21 -2.83
N GLY A 18 5.66 -2.38 -2.59
CA GLY A 18 5.75 -3.06 -1.29
C GLY A 18 7.17 -3.48 -0.95
N ARG A 19 7.93 -4.01 -1.92
CA ARG A 19 9.35 -4.34 -1.77
C ARG A 19 10.17 -3.08 -1.46
N ALA A 20 9.99 -2.03 -2.25
CA ALA A 20 10.71 -0.77 -2.05
C ALA A 20 10.45 -0.16 -0.66
N ALA A 21 9.19 -0.16 -0.22
CA ALA A 21 8.80 0.31 1.11
C ALA A 21 9.41 -0.57 2.23
N THR A 22 9.40 -1.90 2.08
CA THR A 22 10.01 -2.83 3.02
C THR A 22 11.49 -2.53 3.21
N LEU A 23 12.24 -2.44 2.12
CA LEU A 23 13.68 -2.17 2.16
C LEU A 23 13.99 -0.78 2.73
N ALA A 24 13.18 0.23 2.42
CA ALA A 24 13.34 1.58 2.96
C ALA A 24 13.09 1.62 4.48
N LEU A 25 12.03 0.97 4.96
CA LEU A 25 11.72 0.88 6.40
C LEU A 25 12.82 0.12 7.17
N LEU A 26 13.35 -0.97 6.61
CA LEU A 26 14.45 -1.71 7.20
C LEU A 26 15.71 -0.84 7.36
N ARG A 27 16.07 -0.05 6.33
CA ARG A 27 17.21 0.90 6.40
C ARG A 27 17.03 1.95 7.50
N GLU A 28 15.79 2.31 7.83
CA GLU A 28 15.47 3.24 8.93
C GLU A 28 15.37 2.58 10.32
N GLY A 29 15.66 1.30 10.42
CA GLY A 29 15.73 0.59 11.70
C GLY A 29 14.44 -0.11 12.13
N TYR A 30 13.38 -0.10 11.33
CA TYR A 30 12.17 -0.85 11.63
C TYR A 30 12.41 -2.36 11.60
N THR A 31 11.69 -3.09 12.44
CA THR A 31 11.41 -4.51 12.20
C THR A 31 10.21 -4.59 11.28
N VAL A 32 10.32 -5.33 10.17
CA VAL A 32 9.29 -5.36 9.14
C VAL A 32 8.67 -6.74 9.00
N VAL A 33 7.35 -6.83 9.16
CA VAL A 33 6.55 -8.00 8.80
C VAL A 33 6.13 -7.84 7.34
N LEU A 34 6.52 -8.81 6.52
CA LEU A 34 6.17 -8.89 5.11
C LEU A 34 4.94 -9.81 4.96
N ALA A 35 3.83 -9.29 4.46
CA ALA A 35 2.64 -10.09 4.20
C ALA A 35 2.32 -10.13 2.70
N GLY A 36 1.98 -11.31 2.20
CA GLY A 36 1.61 -11.53 0.80
C GLY A 36 1.41 -13.01 0.50
N ARG A 37 0.79 -13.31 -0.64
CA ARG A 37 0.47 -14.70 -1.02
C ARG A 37 1.69 -15.53 -1.43
N ARG A 38 2.72 -14.89 -1.99
CA ARG A 38 3.90 -15.56 -2.53
C ARG A 38 5.05 -15.49 -1.53
N GLN A 39 5.33 -16.61 -0.90
CA GLN A 39 6.40 -16.72 0.11
C GLN A 39 7.78 -16.49 -0.53
N ASP A 40 8.05 -17.10 -1.69
CA ASP A 40 9.27 -16.96 -2.47
C ASP A 40 9.62 -15.50 -2.79
N ALA A 41 8.64 -14.72 -3.21
CA ALA A 41 8.84 -13.31 -3.53
C ALA A 41 9.15 -12.45 -2.29
N MET A 42 8.61 -12.82 -1.12
CA MET A 42 8.96 -12.16 0.15
C MET A 42 10.36 -12.54 0.61
N GLU A 43 10.75 -13.80 0.45
CA GLU A 43 12.11 -14.28 0.74
C GLU A 43 13.14 -13.61 -0.16
N GLU A 44 12.84 -13.42 -1.46
CA GLU A 44 13.67 -12.61 -2.36
C GLU A 44 13.84 -11.18 -1.82
N THR A 45 12.75 -10.55 -1.36
CA THR A 45 12.81 -9.21 -0.75
C THR A 45 13.70 -9.20 0.49
N ILE A 46 13.59 -10.22 1.34
CA ILE A 46 14.42 -10.38 2.55
C ILE A 46 15.90 -10.55 2.16
N GLY A 47 16.20 -11.36 1.14
CA GLY A 47 17.57 -11.53 0.64
C GLY A 47 18.22 -10.22 0.18
N MET A 48 17.42 -9.28 -0.35
CA MET A 48 17.90 -7.95 -0.75
C MET A 48 18.18 -7.00 0.43
N ALA A 49 17.72 -7.32 1.64
CA ALA A 49 17.91 -6.49 2.83
C ALA A 49 19.32 -6.62 3.44
N GLY A 50 20.13 -7.57 3.02
CA GLY A 50 21.49 -7.77 3.54
C GLY A 50 21.51 -7.98 5.06
N ASN A 51 22.26 -7.20 5.80
CA ASN A 51 22.37 -7.28 7.25
C ASN A 51 21.05 -6.99 7.98
N ASP A 52 20.13 -6.28 7.35
CA ASP A 52 18.83 -5.93 7.93
C ASP A 52 17.82 -7.08 7.86
N ALA A 53 18.14 -8.18 7.15
CA ALA A 53 17.29 -9.36 7.02
C ALA A 53 16.90 -9.99 8.37
N ALA A 54 17.77 -9.86 9.39
CA ALA A 54 17.47 -10.34 10.75
C ALA A 54 16.26 -9.65 11.40
N ARG A 55 15.86 -8.48 10.90
CA ARG A 55 14.69 -7.70 11.38
C ARG A 55 13.46 -7.92 10.53
N THR A 56 13.30 -9.09 9.92
CA THR A 56 12.17 -9.42 9.06
C THR A 56 11.37 -10.62 9.56
N LEU A 57 10.10 -10.67 9.13
CA LEU A 57 9.23 -11.83 9.27
C LEU A 57 8.35 -11.92 8.04
N ALA A 58 8.48 -12.96 7.22
CA ALA A 58 7.57 -13.21 6.11
C ALA A 58 6.39 -14.08 6.55
N VAL A 59 5.18 -13.66 6.21
CA VAL A 59 3.94 -14.39 6.52
C VAL A 59 3.10 -14.51 5.26
N SER A 60 2.90 -15.74 4.79
CA SER A 60 2.01 -15.99 3.66
C SER A 60 0.57 -15.65 4.04
N THR A 61 0.00 -14.63 3.38
CA THR A 61 -1.31 -14.08 3.73
C THR A 61 -2.07 -13.69 2.47
N ASP A 62 -3.29 -14.19 2.32
CA ASP A 62 -4.26 -13.65 1.38
C ASP A 62 -5.15 -12.64 2.13
N VAL A 63 -4.98 -11.37 1.82
CA VAL A 63 -5.71 -10.26 2.47
C VAL A 63 -7.22 -10.30 2.22
N THR A 64 -7.68 -11.07 1.24
CA THR A 64 -9.12 -11.24 0.96
C THR A 64 -9.79 -12.24 1.90
N GLN A 65 -9.01 -12.99 2.70
CA GLN A 65 -9.50 -14.01 3.60
C GLN A 65 -9.44 -13.53 5.06
N PRO A 66 -10.59 -13.28 5.72
CA PRO A 66 -10.62 -12.79 7.11
C PRO A 66 -9.78 -13.62 8.07
N ALA A 67 -9.88 -14.96 7.99
CA ALA A 67 -9.12 -15.87 8.87
C ALA A 67 -7.60 -15.76 8.67
N ALA A 68 -7.13 -15.52 7.42
CA ALA A 68 -5.71 -15.33 7.15
C ALA A 68 -5.20 -14.00 7.72
N VAL A 69 -6.02 -12.95 7.66
CA VAL A 69 -5.71 -11.66 8.28
C VAL A 69 -5.67 -11.78 9.80
N ASP A 70 -6.66 -12.43 10.41
CA ASP A 70 -6.66 -12.66 11.87
C ASP A 70 -5.42 -13.45 12.32
N ALA A 71 -5.03 -14.49 11.60
CA ALA A 71 -3.81 -15.28 11.88
C ALA A 71 -2.53 -14.42 11.77
N LEU A 72 -2.43 -13.56 10.74
CA LEU A 72 -1.32 -12.62 10.59
C LEU A 72 -1.20 -11.70 11.82
N PHE A 73 -2.30 -11.09 12.25
CA PHE A 73 -2.28 -10.18 13.39
C PHE A 73 -2.07 -10.89 14.72
N GLN A 74 -2.53 -12.14 14.86
CA GLN A 74 -2.20 -12.96 16.01
C GLN A 74 -0.69 -13.23 16.09
N MET A 75 -0.05 -13.59 14.98
CA MET A 75 1.40 -13.80 14.91
C MET A 75 2.19 -12.54 15.25
N ILE A 76 1.77 -11.36 14.78
CA ILE A 76 2.39 -10.07 15.13
C ILE A 76 2.27 -9.82 16.63
N ARG A 77 1.11 -10.08 17.22
CA ARG A 77 0.83 -9.91 18.65
C ARG A 77 1.73 -10.81 19.49
N ASP A 78 1.80 -12.10 19.13
CA ASP A 78 2.54 -13.12 19.90
C ASP A 78 4.05 -12.85 19.84
N LYS A 79 4.56 -12.39 18.69
CA LYS A 79 5.99 -12.19 18.49
C LYS A 79 6.49 -10.81 18.96
N TYR A 80 5.69 -9.76 18.78
CA TYR A 80 6.12 -8.39 18.98
C TYR A 80 5.29 -7.59 20.00
N GLY A 81 4.08 -8.03 20.31
CA GLY A 81 3.16 -7.37 21.22
C GLY A 81 2.53 -6.07 20.67
N ARG A 82 3.04 -5.53 19.56
CA ARG A 82 2.64 -4.25 19.01
C ARG A 82 2.80 -4.12 17.50
N LEU A 83 2.10 -3.15 16.93
CA LEU A 83 2.28 -2.69 15.56
C LEU A 83 2.33 -1.16 15.55
N ASP A 84 3.39 -0.57 15.03
CA ASP A 84 3.58 0.89 15.01
C ASP A 84 3.18 1.50 13.66
N VAL A 85 3.44 0.78 12.56
CA VAL A 85 3.17 1.25 11.20
C VAL A 85 2.55 0.13 10.38
N LEU A 86 1.44 0.44 9.68
CA LEU A 86 0.92 -0.37 8.59
C LEU A 86 1.10 0.38 7.28
N PHE A 87 1.81 -0.20 6.32
CA PHE A 87 1.68 0.15 4.91
C PHE A 87 0.74 -0.83 4.22
N ASN A 88 -0.50 -0.42 4.06
CA ASN A 88 -1.60 -1.22 3.51
C ASN A 88 -1.58 -1.14 1.98
N ASN A 89 -0.71 -1.94 1.37
CA ASN A 89 -0.31 -1.80 -0.03
C ASN A 89 -0.82 -2.93 -0.94
N ALA A 90 -1.19 -4.09 -0.40
CA ALA A 90 -1.68 -5.19 -1.24
C ALA A 90 -2.80 -4.71 -2.19
N GLY A 91 -2.62 -5.00 -3.46
CA GLY A 91 -3.56 -4.56 -4.49
C GLY A 91 -3.25 -5.19 -5.84
N GLY A 92 -4.21 -5.12 -6.73
CA GLY A 92 -4.12 -5.65 -8.08
C GLY A 92 -4.98 -4.87 -9.05
N ASN A 93 -4.89 -5.27 -10.32
CA ASN A 93 -5.73 -4.75 -11.39
C ASN A 93 -6.00 -5.87 -12.40
N VAL A 94 -7.00 -5.67 -13.23
CA VAL A 94 -7.30 -6.49 -14.41
C VAL A 94 -6.81 -5.78 -15.68
N PRO A 95 -6.70 -6.45 -16.82
CA PRO A 95 -6.44 -5.79 -18.08
C PRO A 95 -7.41 -4.62 -18.34
N SER A 96 -6.93 -3.60 -19.05
CA SER A 96 -7.80 -2.46 -19.44
C SER A 96 -9.00 -2.98 -20.21
N THR A 97 -10.21 -2.72 -19.70
CA THR A 97 -11.47 -3.25 -20.23
C THR A 97 -12.48 -2.11 -20.30
N ASN A 98 -13.13 -1.94 -21.45
CA ASN A 98 -14.21 -0.96 -21.59
C ASN A 98 -15.30 -1.23 -20.54
N PHE A 99 -15.97 -0.19 -20.05
CA PHE A 99 -16.95 -0.33 -18.98
C PHE A 99 -18.08 -1.32 -19.34
N GLY A 100 -18.57 -1.29 -20.58
CA GLY A 100 -19.62 -2.19 -21.04
C GLY A 100 -19.20 -3.65 -21.22
N ASP A 101 -17.90 -3.91 -21.34
CA ASP A 101 -17.32 -5.25 -21.54
C ASP A 101 -16.75 -5.85 -20.25
N MET A 102 -16.74 -5.09 -19.15
CA MET A 102 -16.22 -5.56 -17.88
C MET A 102 -17.14 -6.61 -17.26
N THR A 103 -16.62 -7.82 -17.02
CA THR A 103 -17.40 -8.84 -16.34
C THR A 103 -17.50 -8.58 -14.82
N PHE A 104 -18.53 -9.14 -14.21
CA PHE A 104 -18.69 -9.03 -12.75
C PHE A 104 -17.54 -9.70 -11.98
N GLU A 105 -16.97 -10.78 -12.51
CA GLU A 105 -15.80 -11.46 -11.93
C GLU A 105 -14.57 -10.56 -11.93
N GLN A 106 -14.31 -9.82 -13.02
CA GLN A 106 -13.22 -8.84 -13.10
C GLN A 106 -13.41 -7.71 -12.08
N TRP A 107 -14.63 -7.18 -12.02
CA TRP A 107 -15.01 -6.16 -11.02
C TRP A 107 -14.78 -6.68 -9.61
N ARG A 108 -15.39 -7.83 -9.27
CA ARG A 108 -15.31 -8.45 -7.94
C ARG A 108 -13.87 -8.73 -7.54
N HIS A 109 -13.04 -9.28 -8.44
CA HIS A 109 -11.64 -9.55 -8.15
C HIS A 109 -10.88 -8.29 -7.71
N VAL A 110 -11.08 -7.16 -8.40
CA VAL A 110 -10.43 -5.89 -8.04
C VAL A 110 -10.98 -5.34 -6.72
N VAL A 111 -12.29 -5.39 -6.50
CA VAL A 111 -12.93 -4.95 -5.26
C VAL A 111 -12.46 -5.79 -4.07
N ASP A 112 -12.42 -7.11 -4.21
CA ASP A 112 -12.02 -8.01 -3.13
C ASP A 112 -10.59 -7.75 -2.66
N VAL A 113 -9.65 -7.55 -3.58
CA VAL A 113 -8.26 -7.31 -3.20
C VAL A 113 -8.05 -5.87 -2.73
N ASN A 114 -8.49 -4.88 -3.53
CA ASN A 114 -8.10 -3.48 -3.31
C ASN A 114 -8.96 -2.79 -2.24
N LEU A 115 -10.19 -3.22 -2.02
CA LEU A 115 -11.10 -2.58 -1.08
C LEU A 115 -11.39 -3.48 0.13
N ASN A 116 -11.94 -4.67 -0.08
CA ASN A 116 -12.27 -5.57 1.02
C ASN A 116 -11.01 -6.02 1.78
N GLY A 117 -9.95 -6.43 1.06
CA GLY A 117 -8.68 -6.80 1.66
C GLY A 117 -8.00 -5.63 2.39
N CYS A 118 -8.05 -4.43 1.78
CA CYS A 118 -7.53 -3.23 2.44
C CYS A 118 -8.30 -2.91 3.72
N PHE A 119 -9.63 -3.03 3.71
CA PHE A 119 -10.46 -2.86 4.90
C PHE A 119 -10.13 -3.86 6.00
N LEU A 120 -10.05 -5.15 5.67
CA LEU A 120 -9.76 -6.21 6.65
C LEU A 120 -8.44 -5.95 7.38
N VAL A 121 -7.38 -5.64 6.63
CA VAL A 121 -6.06 -5.36 7.21
C VAL A 121 -6.06 -4.06 8.02
N ALA A 122 -6.66 -2.98 7.50
CA ALA A 122 -6.74 -1.71 8.22
C ALA A 122 -7.53 -1.84 9.52
N ASN A 123 -8.66 -2.57 9.51
CA ASN A 123 -9.49 -2.82 10.68
C ASN A 123 -8.75 -3.64 11.75
N ALA A 124 -8.04 -4.70 11.35
CA ALA A 124 -7.24 -5.48 12.28
C ALA A 124 -6.09 -4.67 12.88
N ALA A 125 -5.41 -3.86 12.06
CA ALA A 125 -4.36 -2.94 12.53
C ALA A 125 -4.92 -1.90 13.52
N PHE A 126 -6.05 -1.29 13.20
CA PHE A 126 -6.70 -0.33 14.07
C PHE A 126 -7.06 -0.94 15.44
N ARG A 127 -7.66 -2.14 15.44
CA ARG A 127 -7.97 -2.87 16.68
C ARG A 127 -6.72 -3.14 17.52
N MET A 128 -5.62 -3.56 16.88
CA MET A 128 -4.35 -3.82 17.57
C MET A 128 -3.76 -2.54 18.13
N MET A 129 -3.63 -1.49 17.31
CA MET A 129 -3.07 -0.20 17.70
C MET A 129 -3.86 0.47 18.83
N ARG A 130 -5.18 0.27 18.85
CA ARG A 130 -6.07 0.77 19.91
C ARG A 130 -5.89 0.04 21.24
N SER A 131 -5.54 -1.25 21.22
CA SER A 131 -5.47 -2.10 22.42
C SER A 131 -4.06 -2.30 22.96
N GLN A 132 -3.02 -1.94 22.23
CA GLN A 132 -1.63 -2.11 22.65
C GLN A 132 -1.17 -1.04 23.66
N THR A 133 -0.03 -1.27 24.34
CA THR A 133 0.59 -0.32 25.26
C THR A 133 2.05 -0.06 24.86
N PRO A 134 2.47 1.22 24.64
CA PRO A 134 1.61 2.39 24.54
C PRO A 134 0.63 2.28 23.36
N GLN A 135 -0.55 2.89 23.51
CA GLN A 135 -1.58 2.98 22.49
C GLN A 135 -1.11 3.82 21.29
N GLY A 136 -1.73 3.63 20.14
CA GLY A 136 -1.45 4.44 18.96
C GLY A 136 -0.68 3.71 17.87
N GLY A 137 -0.48 4.40 16.75
CA GLY A 137 0.21 3.89 15.56
C GLY A 137 -0.15 4.67 14.31
N ARG A 138 0.33 4.20 13.17
CA ARG A 138 0.12 4.87 11.88
C ARG A 138 -0.29 3.89 10.79
N ILE A 139 -1.40 4.17 10.15
CA ILE A 139 -1.91 3.44 8.98
C ILE A 139 -1.65 4.28 7.73
N ILE A 140 -0.96 3.73 6.75
CA ILE A 140 -0.69 4.37 5.46
C ILE A 140 -1.36 3.51 4.39
N ASN A 141 -2.43 4.02 3.78
CA ASN A 141 -3.13 3.32 2.71
C ASN A 141 -2.49 3.64 1.35
N ASN A 142 -2.30 2.63 0.53
CA ASN A 142 -1.86 2.79 -0.85
C ASN A 142 -3.03 3.24 -1.73
N GLY A 143 -3.09 4.53 -1.99
CA GLY A 143 -3.98 5.15 -2.96
C GLY A 143 -3.47 5.02 -4.39
N SER A 144 -3.81 5.99 -5.20
CA SER A 144 -3.35 6.16 -6.58
C SER A 144 -3.80 7.52 -7.10
N ILE A 145 -3.09 8.07 -8.06
CA ILE A 145 -3.61 9.20 -8.86
C ILE A 145 -4.96 8.86 -9.53
N SER A 146 -5.29 7.56 -9.68
CA SER A 146 -6.62 7.10 -10.11
C SER A 146 -7.73 7.38 -9.08
N ALA A 147 -7.39 7.79 -7.86
CA ALA A 147 -8.36 8.34 -6.91
C ALA A 147 -8.81 9.77 -7.25
N HIS A 148 -8.20 10.39 -8.24
CA HIS A 148 -8.49 11.75 -8.70
C HIS A 148 -8.91 11.77 -10.17
N THR A 149 -8.17 11.07 -11.04
CA THR A 149 -8.38 11.09 -12.49
C THR A 149 -8.31 9.67 -13.05
N PRO A 150 -9.38 9.14 -13.66
CA PRO A 150 -9.39 7.80 -14.23
C PRO A 150 -8.54 7.70 -15.49
N ARG A 151 -8.20 6.46 -15.86
CA ARG A 151 -7.69 6.11 -17.19
C ARG A 151 -8.78 5.35 -17.97
N PRO A 152 -8.76 5.38 -19.30
CA PRO A 152 -9.63 4.50 -20.09
C PRO A 152 -9.50 3.03 -19.65
N GLY A 153 -10.64 2.35 -19.54
CA GLY A 153 -10.68 0.93 -19.18
C GLY A 153 -10.26 0.59 -17.74
N SER A 154 -10.34 1.52 -16.80
CA SER A 154 -9.89 1.31 -15.42
C SER A 154 -11.00 1.41 -14.36
N ALA A 155 -12.27 1.18 -14.72
CA ALA A 155 -13.40 1.48 -13.86
C ALA A 155 -13.33 0.84 -12.47
N ALA A 156 -13.07 -0.48 -12.37
CA ALA A 156 -13.01 -1.16 -11.09
C ALA A 156 -11.84 -0.63 -10.21
N TYR A 157 -10.66 -0.45 -10.81
CA TYR A 157 -9.51 0.10 -10.10
C TYR A 157 -9.78 1.53 -9.62
N THR A 158 -10.29 2.38 -10.50
CA THR A 158 -10.65 3.77 -10.17
C THR A 158 -11.66 3.83 -9.04
N ALA A 159 -12.73 3.05 -9.10
CA ALA A 159 -13.75 3.00 -8.05
C ALA A 159 -13.15 2.59 -6.69
N THR A 160 -12.31 1.55 -6.67
CA THR A 160 -11.66 1.11 -5.41
C THR A 160 -10.73 2.17 -4.86
N LYS A 161 -9.96 2.90 -5.69
CA LYS A 161 -9.03 3.93 -5.21
C LYS A 161 -9.76 5.19 -4.70
N HIS A 162 -10.92 5.54 -5.26
CA HIS A 162 -11.80 6.56 -4.67
C HIS A 162 -12.36 6.12 -3.32
N ALA A 163 -12.78 4.85 -3.20
CA ALA A 163 -13.29 4.30 -1.93
C ALA A 163 -12.23 4.31 -0.82
N ILE A 164 -10.96 4.02 -1.14
CA ILE A 164 -9.83 4.12 -0.21
C ILE A 164 -9.69 5.54 0.33
N THR A 165 -9.91 6.57 -0.50
CA THR A 165 -9.88 7.97 -0.04
C THR A 165 -10.92 8.25 1.04
N GLY A 166 -12.15 7.75 0.88
CA GLY A 166 -13.20 7.85 1.90
C GLY A 166 -12.83 7.09 3.17
N MET A 167 -12.37 5.85 3.03
CA MET A 167 -11.95 5.01 4.15
C MET A 167 -10.79 5.64 4.94
N THR A 168 -9.79 6.22 4.26
CA THR A 168 -8.67 6.91 4.91
C THR A 168 -9.14 8.07 5.79
N LYS A 169 -10.07 8.90 5.30
CA LYS A 169 -10.63 10.01 6.07
C LYS A 169 -11.39 9.51 7.31
N SER A 170 -12.18 8.44 7.18
CA SER A 170 -12.92 7.84 8.29
C SER A 170 -11.99 7.28 9.35
N ILE A 171 -10.96 6.50 8.95
CA ILE A 171 -9.97 5.95 9.88
C ILE A 171 -9.21 7.09 10.59
N ALA A 172 -8.82 8.15 9.87
CA ALA A 172 -8.13 9.30 10.46
C ALA A 172 -9.00 10.04 11.49
N LEU A 173 -10.32 10.10 11.28
CA LEU A 173 -11.25 10.71 12.22
C LEU A 173 -11.42 9.84 13.47
N ASP A 174 -11.73 8.56 13.28
CA ASP A 174 -12.01 7.62 14.37
C ASP A 174 -10.76 7.31 15.20
N GLY A 175 -9.56 7.43 14.59
CA GLY A 175 -8.27 7.17 15.24
C GLY A 175 -7.84 8.21 16.26
N ARG A 176 -8.40 9.43 16.21
CA ARG A 176 -7.97 10.57 17.05
C ARG A 176 -7.99 10.26 18.55
N ALA A 177 -9.04 9.57 19.01
CA ALA A 177 -9.20 9.21 20.43
C ALA A 177 -8.21 8.12 20.89
N PHE A 178 -7.42 7.54 19.98
CA PHE A 178 -6.55 6.40 20.23
C PHE A 178 -5.11 6.64 19.77
N ASP A 179 -4.72 7.88 19.47
CA ASP A 179 -3.41 8.23 18.91
C ASP A 179 -3.06 7.44 17.63
N ILE A 180 -4.08 7.08 16.84
CA ILE A 180 -3.93 6.41 15.56
C ILE A 180 -4.05 7.43 14.44
N ALA A 181 -2.95 7.67 13.71
CA ALA A 181 -2.97 8.49 12.51
C ALA A 181 -3.23 7.62 11.27
N CYS A 182 -4.02 8.13 10.33
CA CYS A 182 -4.20 7.49 9.04
C CYS A 182 -3.94 8.48 7.91
N GLY A 183 -3.14 8.06 6.92
CA GLY A 183 -2.87 8.81 5.72
C GLY A 183 -2.91 7.94 4.48
N GLN A 184 -2.90 8.58 3.32
CA GLN A 184 -2.90 7.93 2.01
C GLN A 184 -1.75 8.47 1.16
N ILE A 185 -1.06 7.55 0.47
CA ILE A 185 -0.10 7.91 -0.57
C ILE A 185 -0.72 7.62 -1.93
N ASP A 186 -0.87 8.65 -2.77
CA ASP A 186 -1.35 8.53 -4.14
C ASP A 186 -0.17 8.43 -5.10
N ILE A 187 0.01 7.22 -5.64
CA ILE A 187 1.18 6.90 -6.46
C ILE A 187 0.83 7.00 -7.94
N GLY A 188 1.70 7.70 -8.70
CA GLY A 188 1.62 7.80 -10.15
C GLY A 188 2.86 7.24 -10.83
N ASN A 189 2.67 6.19 -11.66
CA ASN A 189 3.67 5.61 -12.55
C ASN A 189 5.01 5.24 -11.88
N ALA A 190 4.99 4.56 -10.73
CA ALA A 190 6.22 3.94 -10.20
C ALA A 190 6.62 2.73 -11.07
N ALA A 191 7.91 2.58 -11.36
CA ALA A 191 8.45 1.45 -12.12
C ALA A 191 8.34 0.15 -11.30
N THR A 192 7.43 -0.72 -11.69
CA THR A 192 7.10 -1.98 -11.01
C THR A 192 6.64 -3.02 -12.03
N PRO A 193 6.57 -4.31 -11.70
CA PRO A 193 5.98 -5.30 -12.57
C PRO A 193 4.55 -4.94 -13.03
N MET A 194 3.75 -4.31 -12.18
CA MET A 194 2.38 -3.86 -12.52
C MET A 194 2.39 -2.78 -13.61
N THR A 195 3.37 -1.90 -13.63
CA THR A 195 3.48 -0.76 -14.54
C THR A 195 4.39 -1.02 -15.74
N ALA A 196 4.99 -2.20 -15.85
CA ALA A 196 5.90 -2.57 -16.96
C ALA A 196 5.26 -2.35 -18.35
N ARG A 197 3.93 -2.50 -18.46
CA ARG A 197 3.17 -2.20 -19.68
C ARG A 197 3.28 -0.74 -20.14
N MET A 198 3.55 0.20 -19.24
CA MET A 198 3.64 1.64 -19.58
C MET A 198 4.79 1.95 -20.53
N ALA A 199 5.86 1.15 -20.48
CA ALA A 199 6.97 1.24 -21.41
C ALA A 199 6.59 0.84 -22.86
N ARG A 200 5.47 0.10 -23.04
CA ARG A 200 4.93 -0.30 -24.36
C ARG A 200 3.78 0.60 -24.82
N GLY A 201 3.34 1.52 -23.99
CA GLY A 201 2.21 2.39 -24.22
C GLY A 201 0.94 2.01 -23.45
N VAL A 202 0.19 3.01 -23.10
CA VAL A 202 -1.13 2.89 -22.44
C VAL A 202 -2.17 3.74 -23.16
N PRO A 203 -3.46 3.33 -23.13
CA PRO A 203 -4.52 4.10 -23.75
C PRO A 203 -4.62 5.51 -23.18
N GLN A 204 -4.80 6.48 -24.06
CA GLN A 204 -5.02 7.88 -23.73
C GLN A 204 -6.50 8.25 -23.93
N PRO A 205 -6.99 9.35 -23.33
CA PRO A 205 -8.37 9.80 -23.51
C PRO A 205 -8.76 10.09 -24.97
N ASP A 206 -7.79 10.47 -25.80
CA ASP A 206 -7.96 10.74 -27.24
C ASP A 206 -7.97 9.46 -28.11
N GLY A 207 -7.94 8.27 -27.50
CA GLY A 207 -7.92 6.99 -28.19
C GLY A 207 -6.53 6.56 -28.66
N THR A 208 -5.50 7.38 -28.52
CA THR A 208 -4.12 7.02 -28.90
C THR A 208 -3.46 6.14 -27.86
N MET A 209 -2.37 5.47 -28.24
CA MET A 209 -1.47 4.74 -27.33
C MET A 209 -0.19 5.56 -27.14
N LYS A 210 0.14 5.89 -25.87
CA LYS A 210 1.38 6.64 -25.57
C LYS A 210 2.17 5.95 -24.46
N VAL A 211 3.51 5.97 -24.62
CA VAL A 211 4.45 5.61 -23.55
C VAL A 211 4.40 6.72 -22.50
N GLU A 212 4.23 6.33 -21.25
CA GLU A 212 4.26 7.28 -20.14
C GLU A 212 5.51 7.09 -19.28
N PRO A 213 6.16 8.20 -18.88
CA PRO A 213 7.29 8.17 -17.95
C PRO A 213 6.94 7.48 -16.64
N THR A 214 7.93 6.76 -16.09
CA THR A 214 7.87 6.15 -14.77
C THR A 214 8.93 6.75 -13.87
N MET A 215 8.75 6.66 -12.56
CA MET A 215 9.75 6.98 -11.54
C MET A 215 10.25 5.70 -10.87
N ASP A 216 11.44 5.76 -10.28
CA ASP A 216 11.96 4.68 -9.45
C ASP A 216 11.03 4.45 -8.23
N ALA A 217 10.73 3.18 -7.95
CA ALA A 217 9.91 2.78 -6.82
C ALA A 217 10.53 3.15 -5.45
N ASP A 218 11.84 3.33 -5.37
CA ASP A 218 12.53 3.82 -4.17
C ASP A 218 12.06 5.20 -3.73
N ASN A 219 11.57 6.05 -4.64
CA ASN A 219 10.96 7.33 -4.25
C ASN A 219 9.68 7.13 -3.42
N VAL A 220 8.92 6.08 -3.71
CA VAL A 220 7.77 5.70 -2.88
C VAL A 220 8.23 5.19 -1.52
N GLY A 221 9.26 4.33 -1.48
CA GLY A 221 9.86 3.86 -0.22
C GLY A 221 10.29 5.00 0.69
N LYS A 222 10.98 6.01 0.16
CA LYS A 222 11.39 7.23 0.90
C LYS A 222 10.18 8.00 1.43
N THR A 223 9.12 8.10 0.64
CA THR A 223 7.88 8.79 1.06
C THR A 223 7.16 8.04 2.18
N ILE A 224 7.12 6.70 2.12
CA ILE A 224 6.57 5.88 3.20
C ILE A 224 7.37 6.07 4.49
N VAL A 225 8.70 6.12 4.43
CA VAL A 225 9.56 6.41 5.58
C VAL A 225 9.25 7.79 6.16
N TYR A 226 9.12 8.82 5.32
CA TYR A 226 8.71 10.16 5.76
C TYR A 226 7.36 10.13 6.49
N MET A 227 6.34 9.52 5.89
CA MET A 227 5.01 9.42 6.51
C MET A 227 5.05 8.63 7.82
N ALA A 228 5.79 7.51 7.86
CA ALA A 228 5.93 6.65 9.04
C ALA A 228 6.71 7.32 10.19
N GLY A 229 7.62 8.22 9.86
CA GLY A 229 8.50 8.91 10.80
C GLY A 229 7.94 10.16 11.45
N LEU A 230 6.77 10.64 11.02
CA LEU A 230 6.12 11.82 11.61
C LEU A 230 5.80 11.61 13.09
N GLY A 231 5.91 12.68 13.88
CA GLY A 231 5.51 12.70 15.29
C GLY A 231 4.02 12.41 15.50
N ALA A 232 3.63 12.12 16.72
CA ALA A 232 2.24 11.82 17.06
C ALA A 232 1.30 13.03 16.86
N ASP A 233 1.83 14.24 16.85
CA ASP A 233 1.14 15.51 16.66
C ASP A 233 0.92 15.87 15.20
N ALA A 234 1.49 15.09 14.25
CA ALA A 234 1.43 15.37 12.81
C ALA A 234 0.91 14.19 12.00
N ASN A 235 0.13 14.49 10.96
CA ASN A 235 -0.36 13.49 10.00
C ASN A 235 -0.26 14.01 8.56
N ALA A 236 0.44 13.26 7.71
CA ALA A 236 0.41 13.46 6.26
C ALA A 236 -0.85 12.75 5.71
N LEU A 237 -1.98 13.46 5.68
CA LEU A 237 -3.29 12.86 5.35
C LEU A 237 -3.34 12.41 3.88
N PHE A 238 -2.85 13.22 2.94
CA PHE A 238 -2.73 12.88 1.52
C PHE A 238 -1.39 13.33 0.99
N VAL A 239 -0.67 12.40 0.38
CA VAL A 239 0.62 12.67 -0.29
C VAL A 239 0.56 12.13 -1.71
N VAL A 240 0.83 12.97 -2.71
CA VAL A 240 0.92 12.56 -4.11
C VAL A 240 2.38 12.44 -4.50
N VAL A 241 2.78 11.24 -4.94
CA VAL A 241 4.13 10.97 -5.48
C VAL A 241 4.00 10.34 -6.86
N LYS A 242 4.54 11.01 -7.88
CA LYS A 242 4.38 10.59 -9.26
C LYS A 242 5.61 10.88 -10.11
N ALA A 243 5.73 10.20 -11.25
CA ALA A 243 6.76 10.56 -12.23
C ALA A 243 6.59 12.00 -12.70
N SER A 244 7.65 12.80 -12.64
CA SER A 244 7.60 14.25 -12.90
C SER A 244 7.08 14.62 -14.29
N LYS A 245 7.30 13.73 -15.28
CA LYS A 245 6.93 13.98 -16.69
C LYS A 245 5.68 13.20 -17.12
N MET A 246 4.98 12.52 -16.21
CA MET A 246 3.75 11.81 -16.58
C MET A 246 2.60 12.82 -16.77
N PRO A 247 1.66 12.54 -17.71
CA PRO A 247 0.52 13.42 -17.93
C PRO A 247 -0.53 13.23 -16.81
N PHE A 248 -0.48 14.07 -15.80
CA PHE A 248 -1.46 14.12 -14.70
C PHE A 248 -2.03 15.52 -14.55
N GLU A 249 -1.18 16.53 -14.27
CA GLU A 249 -1.54 17.94 -14.44
C GLU A 249 -1.58 18.27 -15.92
N GLY A 250 -2.48 19.16 -16.31
CA GLY A 250 -2.62 19.60 -17.71
C GLY A 250 -3.38 18.63 -18.61
N ARG A 251 -4.10 17.67 -18.03
CA ARG A 251 -5.14 16.93 -18.75
C ARG A 251 -6.38 17.81 -18.83
N GLY A 252 -6.46 18.54 -19.90
CA GLY A 252 -7.62 19.33 -20.29
C GLY A 252 -8.19 18.83 -21.59
#